data_1d5784d5ead0abd6c1a5cb6e90b95133
#
_entry.id   1d5784d5ead0abd6c1a5cb6e90b95133
#
_cell.length_a   1.000
_cell.length_b   1.000
_cell.length_c   1.000
_cell.angle_alpha   90.00
_cell.angle_beta   90.00
_cell.angle_gamma   90.00
#
_symmetry.space_group_name_H-M   'P 1'
#
loop_
_entity.id
_entity.type
_entity.pdbx_description
1 polymer ?
#
loop_
_entity_poly.entity_id
_entity_poly.type
_entity_poly.pdbx_seq_one_letter_code
_entity_poly.pdbx_strand_id
1 'polypeptide(L)'
;MDLEMVLNELSLHPLATNVHDARERMAVLVQLTVGATRRGVKGVLRTYSNFNIEELAPNYPVVKWLNDAQVDRESRRFFLTIATKSPFLVDITDKSVLENFGLSDYFFGEKHAIGLGIAFLLDALSVSLRSDPCWFESHLQLRVSQIDDDGDLTDVFEDILHTSTIEHINMHLSWINKRLQVNAQSDVHEGSDIWLHKEEWFPHLYFCEQVREQLVTLSRGHLMLMPILKRLYELEDYCDSWLDGSFDYSKIVSKATPESAVTLEMYSSERTFLCHDDVFRVFSWHLRLTPGAWRLYFYPLPEVHKLIIGYIGSHLSTMLHAH
;
A
#
# COMPACT_ATOMS: atom_id res chain seq x y z
N MET A 1 -3.53 -8.49 6.00
CA MET A 1 -4.62 -8.38 4.97
C MET A 1 -4.18 -9.19 3.77
N ASP A 2 -5.08 -9.99 3.19
CA ASP A 2 -4.76 -10.81 2.02
C ASP A 2 -4.33 -9.93 0.85
N LEU A 3 -3.37 -10.42 0.06
CA LEU A 3 -2.95 -9.73 -1.16
C LEU A 3 -4.04 -9.92 -2.23
N GLU A 4 -4.70 -8.85 -2.61
CA GLU A 4 -5.79 -8.82 -3.58
C GLU A 4 -5.40 -8.06 -4.87
N MET A 5 -6.27 -8.12 -5.85
CA MET A 5 -6.13 -7.37 -7.11
C MET A 5 -7.15 -6.23 -7.14
N VAL A 6 -6.76 -5.09 -7.71
CA VAL A 6 -7.66 -3.94 -7.91
C VAL A 6 -7.61 -3.53 -9.38
N LEU A 7 -8.77 -3.45 -10.02
CA LEU A 7 -8.87 -3.00 -11.39
C LEU A 7 -8.64 -1.48 -11.46
N ASN A 8 -7.72 -1.07 -12.31
CA ASN A 8 -7.58 0.32 -12.72
C ASN A 8 -8.71 0.66 -13.72
N GLU A 9 -9.68 1.41 -13.28
CA GLU A 9 -10.85 1.80 -14.07
C GLU A 9 -10.49 2.66 -15.29
N LEU A 10 -9.42 3.43 -15.19
CA LEU A 10 -8.97 4.26 -16.31
C LEU A 10 -8.58 3.40 -17.51
N SER A 11 -8.19 2.14 -17.27
CA SER A 11 -7.83 1.20 -18.32
C SER A 11 -9.03 0.64 -19.12
N LEU A 12 -10.25 0.97 -18.72
CA LEU A 12 -11.43 0.70 -19.55
C LEU A 12 -11.46 1.61 -20.81
N HIS A 13 -10.74 2.72 -20.79
CA HIS A 13 -10.67 3.66 -21.88
C HIS A 13 -9.26 3.76 -22.48
N PRO A 14 -9.15 4.00 -23.82
CA PRO A 14 -10.24 4.04 -24.79
C PRO A 14 -10.92 2.69 -24.96
N LEU A 15 -12.22 2.72 -25.23
CA LEU A 15 -12.97 1.50 -25.54
C LEU A 15 -12.31 0.73 -26.68
N ALA A 16 -12.49 -0.57 -26.70
CA ALA A 16 -12.09 -1.40 -27.82
C ALA A 16 -12.83 -0.95 -29.10
N THR A 17 -12.14 -1.00 -30.24
CA THR A 17 -12.72 -0.55 -31.51
C THR A 17 -13.87 -1.41 -31.99
N ASN A 18 -13.90 -2.67 -31.54
CA ASN A 18 -14.93 -3.66 -31.87
C ASN A 18 -14.99 -4.78 -30.83
N VAL A 19 -15.98 -5.65 -30.96
CA VAL A 19 -16.22 -6.77 -30.04
C VAL A 19 -15.05 -7.77 -30.02
N HIS A 20 -14.36 -7.97 -31.12
CA HIS A 20 -13.21 -8.87 -31.17
C HIS A 20 -12.05 -8.35 -30.31
N ASP A 21 -11.68 -7.09 -30.49
CA ASP A 21 -10.65 -6.41 -29.67
C ASP A 21 -11.02 -6.43 -28.17
N ALA A 22 -12.32 -6.19 -27.85
CA ALA A 22 -12.81 -6.28 -26.47
C ALA A 22 -12.62 -7.69 -25.87
N ARG A 23 -12.91 -8.73 -26.63
CA ARG A 23 -12.69 -10.13 -26.19
C ARG A 23 -11.21 -10.42 -25.97
N GLU A 24 -10.33 -9.95 -26.82
CA GLU A 24 -8.88 -10.12 -26.67
C GLU A 24 -8.35 -9.42 -25.42
N ARG A 25 -8.73 -8.15 -25.18
CA ARG A 25 -8.36 -7.42 -23.99
C ARG A 25 -8.83 -8.14 -22.69
N MET A 26 -10.07 -8.62 -22.70
CA MET A 26 -10.62 -9.37 -21.58
C MET A 26 -9.96 -10.74 -21.40
N ALA A 27 -9.57 -11.41 -22.49
CA ALA A 27 -8.85 -12.68 -22.38
C ALA A 27 -7.48 -12.48 -21.72
N VAL A 28 -6.76 -11.41 -22.05
CA VAL A 28 -5.49 -11.05 -21.39
C VAL A 28 -5.74 -10.76 -19.90
N LEU A 29 -6.76 -9.98 -19.56
CA LEU A 29 -7.10 -9.69 -18.18
C LEU A 29 -7.41 -10.96 -17.38
N VAL A 30 -8.17 -11.90 -17.95
CA VAL A 30 -8.47 -13.19 -17.30
C VAL A 30 -7.19 -14.01 -17.11
N GLN A 31 -6.34 -14.13 -18.14
CA GLN A 31 -5.07 -14.84 -18.02
C GLN A 31 -4.17 -14.26 -16.95
N LEU A 32 -4.12 -12.93 -16.86
CA LEU A 32 -3.38 -12.18 -15.87
C LEU A 32 -3.88 -12.51 -14.45
N THR A 33 -5.18 -12.39 -14.22
CA THR A 33 -5.77 -12.66 -12.90
C THR A 33 -5.64 -14.13 -12.49
N VAL A 34 -5.78 -15.07 -13.41
CA VAL A 34 -5.46 -16.49 -13.19
C VAL A 34 -3.98 -16.68 -12.82
N GLY A 35 -3.09 -16.00 -13.56
CA GLY A 35 -1.65 -16.05 -13.32
C GLY A 35 -1.26 -15.53 -11.93
N ALA A 36 -1.85 -14.43 -11.50
CA ALA A 36 -1.66 -13.87 -10.16
C ALA A 36 -2.18 -14.82 -9.08
N THR A 37 -3.39 -15.36 -9.26
CA THR A 37 -3.99 -16.29 -8.30
C THR A 37 -3.16 -17.58 -8.15
N ARG A 38 -2.61 -18.10 -9.22
CA ARG A 38 -1.70 -19.26 -9.17
C ARG A 38 -0.40 -19.01 -8.42
N ARG A 39 -0.05 -17.73 -8.22
CA ARG A 39 1.12 -17.28 -7.45
C ARG A 39 0.79 -16.84 -6.03
N GLY A 40 -0.43 -17.14 -5.56
CA GLY A 40 -0.86 -16.92 -4.19
C GLY A 40 -1.62 -15.61 -3.96
N VAL A 41 -1.76 -14.74 -4.97
CA VAL A 41 -2.65 -13.58 -4.87
C VAL A 41 -4.09 -14.08 -4.70
N LYS A 42 -4.83 -13.53 -3.75
CA LYS A 42 -6.21 -13.93 -3.50
C LYS A 42 -7.06 -13.75 -4.76
N GLY A 43 -7.89 -14.73 -5.05
CA GLY A 43 -8.81 -14.71 -6.20
C GLY A 43 -9.95 -13.70 -6.02
N VAL A 44 -9.61 -12.43 -5.83
CA VAL A 44 -10.51 -11.29 -5.71
C VAL A 44 -9.99 -10.18 -6.61
N LEU A 45 -10.85 -9.69 -7.48
CA LEU A 45 -10.60 -8.49 -8.28
C LEU A 45 -11.62 -7.42 -7.86
N ARG A 46 -11.13 -6.40 -7.18
CA ARG A 46 -11.97 -5.25 -6.79
C ARG A 46 -12.27 -4.39 -8.00
N THR A 47 -13.54 -4.05 -8.16
CA THR A 47 -14.05 -3.29 -9.31
C THR A 47 -15.07 -2.23 -8.87
N TYR A 48 -15.55 -1.43 -9.80
CA TYR A 48 -16.70 -0.55 -9.55
C TYR A 48 -17.96 -1.35 -9.21
N SER A 49 -18.83 -0.75 -8.41
CA SER A 49 -20.15 -1.32 -8.05
C SER A 49 -21.01 -1.66 -9.28
N ASN A 50 -20.87 -0.90 -10.35
CA ASN A 50 -21.61 -1.06 -11.61
C ASN A 50 -20.76 -1.66 -12.74
N PHE A 51 -19.67 -2.35 -12.43
CA PHE A 51 -18.73 -2.85 -13.42
C PHE A 51 -19.39 -3.71 -14.52
N ASN A 52 -20.47 -4.42 -14.21
CA ASN A 52 -21.18 -5.24 -15.19
C ASN A 52 -21.82 -4.46 -16.35
N ILE A 53 -22.08 -3.17 -16.16
CA ILE A 53 -22.67 -2.31 -17.21
C ILE A 53 -21.61 -1.46 -17.94
N GLU A 54 -20.35 -1.51 -17.50
CA GLU A 54 -19.25 -0.79 -18.16
C GLU A 54 -19.02 -1.33 -19.57
N GLU A 55 -18.89 -0.42 -20.53
CA GLU A 55 -18.66 -0.77 -21.92
C GLU A 55 -17.20 -1.17 -22.20
N LEU A 56 -17.02 -2.31 -22.83
CA LEU A 56 -15.74 -2.79 -23.32
C LEU A 56 -15.50 -2.36 -24.77
N ALA A 57 -16.58 -2.28 -25.57
CA ALA A 57 -16.65 -1.76 -26.92
C ALA A 57 -18.05 -1.16 -27.15
N PRO A 58 -18.30 -0.41 -28.23
CA PRO A 58 -19.60 0.16 -28.51
C PRO A 58 -20.72 -0.89 -28.47
N ASN A 59 -21.71 -0.68 -27.62
CA ASN A 59 -22.83 -1.59 -27.36
C ASN A 59 -22.42 -3.00 -26.87
N TYR A 60 -21.23 -3.15 -26.27
CA TYR A 60 -20.74 -4.42 -25.76
C TYR A 60 -20.24 -4.27 -24.31
N PRO A 61 -21.16 -4.15 -23.35
CA PRO A 61 -20.80 -4.08 -21.94
C PRO A 61 -20.32 -5.43 -21.37
N VAL A 62 -19.68 -5.39 -20.19
CA VAL A 62 -19.18 -6.59 -19.48
C VAL A 62 -20.25 -7.67 -19.35
N VAL A 63 -21.51 -7.31 -19.06
CA VAL A 63 -22.61 -8.29 -18.97
C VAL A 63 -22.84 -9.03 -20.29
N LYS A 64 -22.64 -8.40 -21.45
CA LYS A 64 -22.70 -9.09 -22.74
C LYS A 64 -21.52 -10.02 -22.94
N TRP A 65 -20.31 -9.58 -22.55
CA TRP A 65 -19.13 -10.44 -22.58
C TRP A 65 -19.31 -11.69 -21.71
N LEU A 66 -19.86 -11.56 -20.51
CA LEU A 66 -20.17 -12.68 -19.60
C LEU A 66 -21.17 -13.69 -20.19
N ASN A 67 -22.03 -13.26 -21.12
CA ASN A 67 -23.02 -14.11 -21.77
C ASN A 67 -22.64 -14.47 -23.23
N ASP A 68 -21.47 -14.07 -23.69
CA ASP A 68 -21.05 -14.29 -25.06
C ASP A 68 -20.59 -15.75 -25.30
N ALA A 69 -21.31 -16.46 -26.22
CA ALA A 69 -20.99 -17.84 -26.54
C ALA A 69 -19.62 -18.02 -27.23
N GLN A 70 -19.05 -16.95 -27.79
CA GLN A 70 -17.73 -17.00 -28.43
C GLN A 70 -16.57 -16.80 -27.43
N VAL A 71 -16.88 -16.46 -26.18
CA VAL A 71 -15.90 -16.41 -25.09
C VAL A 71 -15.90 -17.74 -24.37
N ASP A 72 -14.71 -18.21 -24.01
CA ASP A 72 -14.55 -19.46 -23.29
C ASP A 72 -15.38 -19.48 -21.97
N ARG A 73 -16.08 -20.58 -21.73
CA ARG A 73 -17.00 -20.72 -20.60
C ARG A 73 -16.28 -20.69 -19.25
N GLU A 74 -15.08 -21.27 -19.16
CA GLU A 74 -14.32 -21.29 -17.91
C GLU A 74 -13.80 -19.91 -17.58
N SER A 75 -13.30 -19.17 -18.56
CA SER A 75 -12.88 -17.77 -18.44
C SER A 75 -14.00 -16.87 -17.91
N ARG A 76 -15.21 -17.00 -18.46
CA ARG A 76 -16.39 -16.24 -18.00
C ARG A 76 -16.76 -16.57 -16.55
N ARG A 77 -16.79 -17.86 -16.21
CA ARG A 77 -17.09 -18.30 -14.85
C ARG A 77 -16.05 -17.84 -13.83
N PHE A 78 -14.78 -18.00 -14.17
CA PHE A 78 -13.68 -17.53 -13.33
C PHE A 78 -13.81 -16.03 -13.07
N PHE A 79 -13.94 -15.24 -14.13
CA PHE A 79 -14.05 -13.79 -14.02
C PHE A 79 -15.28 -13.38 -13.19
N LEU A 80 -16.43 -13.99 -13.42
CA LEU A 80 -17.64 -13.77 -12.61
C LEU A 80 -17.36 -14.03 -11.12
N THR A 81 -16.59 -15.05 -10.81
CA THR A 81 -16.28 -15.42 -9.42
C THR A 81 -15.42 -14.38 -8.72
N ILE A 82 -14.42 -13.82 -9.41
CA ILE A 82 -13.44 -12.91 -8.80
C ILE A 82 -13.87 -11.45 -8.81
N ALA A 83 -14.66 -11.00 -9.80
CA ALA A 83 -14.93 -9.58 -10.05
C ALA A 83 -16.28 -9.09 -9.49
N THR A 84 -17.28 -9.96 -9.34
CA THR A 84 -18.65 -9.51 -9.00
C THR A 84 -18.93 -9.43 -7.51
N LYS A 85 -18.02 -9.90 -6.66
CA LYS A 85 -18.23 -10.01 -5.21
C LYS A 85 -17.55 -8.94 -4.38
N SER A 86 -16.72 -8.12 -4.99
CA SER A 86 -15.87 -7.18 -4.26
C SER A 86 -15.86 -5.80 -4.92
N PRO A 87 -16.92 -4.98 -4.71
CA PRO A 87 -16.87 -3.58 -5.07
C PRO A 87 -15.70 -2.90 -4.36
N PHE A 88 -15.20 -1.80 -4.91
CA PHE A 88 -13.97 -1.15 -4.43
C PHE A 88 -13.90 -0.97 -2.92
N LEU A 89 -14.99 -0.54 -2.27
CA LEU A 89 -14.97 -0.17 -0.85
C LEU A 89 -16.11 -0.76 -0.01
N VAL A 90 -17.09 -1.45 -0.60
CA VAL A 90 -18.36 -1.80 0.11
C VAL A 90 -18.17 -2.83 1.23
N ASP A 91 -17.18 -3.70 1.12
CA ASP A 91 -16.85 -4.73 2.13
C ASP A 91 -15.72 -4.32 3.06
N ILE A 92 -15.15 -3.14 2.86
CA ILE A 92 -14.15 -2.59 3.76
C ILE A 92 -14.88 -2.02 4.97
N THR A 93 -14.91 -2.80 6.04
CA THR A 93 -15.49 -2.41 7.33
C THR A 93 -14.61 -1.46 8.12
N ASP A 94 -13.38 -1.26 7.66
CA ASP A 94 -12.44 -0.37 8.31
C ASP A 94 -12.78 1.09 7.96
N LYS A 95 -13.38 1.77 8.93
CA LYS A 95 -13.74 3.18 8.80
C LYS A 95 -12.57 4.06 8.42
N SER A 96 -11.36 3.68 8.80
CA SER A 96 -10.16 4.46 8.53
C SER A 96 -9.72 4.39 7.07
N VAL A 97 -9.98 3.28 6.33
CA VAL A 97 -9.82 3.26 4.86
C VAL A 97 -10.78 4.24 4.20
N LEU A 98 -12.03 4.22 4.65
CA LEU A 98 -13.08 5.10 4.11
C LEU A 98 -12.78 6.57 4.43
N GLU A 99 -12.33 6.86 5.64
CA GLU A 99 -11.94 8.20 6.07
C GLU A 99 -10.70 8.69 5.31
N ASN A 100 -9.68 7.86 5.17
CA ASN A 100 -8.45 8.23 4.45
C ASN A 100 -8.66 8.32 2.93
N PHE A 101 -9.53 7.46 2.37
CA PHE A 101 -9.93 7.62 0.99
C PHE A 101 -10.68 8.94 0.76
N GLY A 102 -11.46 9.39 1.74
CA GLY A 102 -12.16 10.68 1.71
C GLY A 102 -11.26 11.91 1.98
N LEU A 103 -10.05 11.72 2.51
CA LEU A 103 -9.10 12.79 2.85
C LEU A 103 -8.04 13.03 1.78
N SER A 104 -7.97 12.18 0.76
CA SER A 104 -6.97 12.26 -0.30
C SER A 104 -7.60 12.05 -1.67
N ASP A 105 -7.15 12.80 -2.65
CA ASP A 105 -7.48 12.60 -4.05
C ASP A 105 -6.32 11.89 -4.76
N TYR A 106 -6.67 10.94 -5.63
CA TYR A 106 -5.71 10.12 -6.36
C TYR A 106 -5.79 10.40 -7.85
N PHE A 107 -4.62 10.63 -8.49
CA PHE A 107 -4.55 10.97 -9.90
C PHE A 107 -3.49 10.16 -10.65
N PHE A 108 -3.82 9.79 -11.87
CA PHE A 108 -2.85 9.37 -12.87
C PHE A 108 -2.83 10.42 -14.01
N GLY A 109 -1.73 11.17 -14.10
CA GLY A 109 -1.73 12.42 -14.84
C GLY A 109 -2.77 13.40 -14.27
N GLU A 110 -3.69 13.87 -15.12
CA GLU A 110 -4.77 14.79 -14.71
C GLU A 110 -6.11 14.08 -14.44
N LYS A 111 -6.15 12.74 -14.52
CA LYS A 111 -7.39 11.97 -14.34
C LYS A 111 -7.47 11.43 -12.92
N HIS A 112 -8.64 11.56 -12.29
CA HIS A 112 -8.91 10.84 -11.05
C HIS A 112 -8.75 9.34 -11.27
N ALA A 113 -8.02 8.67 -10.37
CA ALA A 113 -7.61 7.28 -10.47
C ALA A 113 -8.00 6.51 -9.21
N ILE A 114 -9.30 6.23 -9.06
CA ILE A 114 -9.88 5.63 -7.86
C ILE A 114 -9.29 4.23 -7.62
N GLY A 115 -9.27 3.37 -8.64
CA GLY A 115 -8.75 2.01 -8.52
C GLY A 115 -7.27 1.98 -8.19
N LEU A 116 -6.47 2.90 -8.78
CA LEU A 116 -5.05 3.01 -8.43
C LEU A 116 -4.85 3.51 -6.99
N GLY A 117 -5.67 4.48 -6.55
CA GLY A 117 -5.67 4.95 -5.17
C GLY A 117 -6.02 3.83 -4.17
N ILE A 118 -7.01 3.01 -4.49
CA ILE A 118 -7.39 1.85 -3.66
C ILE A 118 -6.29 0.79 -3.66
N ALA A 119 -5.67 0.52 -4.82
CA ALA A 119 -4.53 -0.40 -4.88
C ALA A 119 -3.37 0.08 -3.99
N PHE A 120 -3.10 1.39 -4.01
CA PHE A 120 -2.11 2.02 -3.12
C PHE A 120 -2.48 1.86 -1.65
N LEU A 121 -3.72 2.20 -1.27
CA LEU A 121 -4.19 2.13 0.12
C LEU A 121 -4.17 0.71 0.70
N LEU A 122 -4.54 -0.27 -0.12
CA LEU A 122 -4.61 -1.68 0.29
C LEU A 122 -3.27 -2.42 0.13
N ASP A 123 -2.24 -1.75 -0.40
CA ASP A 123 -0.98 -2.40 -0.82
C ASP A 123 -1.28 -3.66 -1.66
N ALA A 124 -2.18 -3.47 -2.65
CA ALA A 124 -2.72 -4.51 -3.52
C ALA A 124 -2.10 -4.43 -4.92
N LEU A 125 -2.24 -5.50 -5.69
CA LEU A 125 -1.77 -5.53 -7.07
C LEU A 125 -2.73 -4.77 -7.99
N SER A 126 -2.29 -3.64 -8.56
CA SER A 126 -3.07 -2.92 -9.56
C SER A 126 -3.06 -3.67 -10.89
N VAL A 127 -4.24 -3.79 -11.50
CA VAL A 127 -4.47 -4.57 -12.73
C VAL A 127 -5.14 -3.70 -13.79
N SER A 128 -4.64 -3.70 -15.03
CA SER A 128 -5.21 -2.93 -16.14
C SER A 128 -5.52 -3.80 -17.37
N LEU A 129 -6.53 -3.36 -18.13
CA LEU A 129 -6.65 -3.76 -19.52
C LEU A 129 -5.56 -3.05 -20.36
N ARG A 130 -5.13 -3.68 -21.44
CA ARG A 130 -4.16 -3.11 -22.37
C ARG A 130 -4.83 -2.20 -23.41
N SER A 131 -5.55 -1.19 -22.94
CA SER A 131 -6.32 -0.29 -23.79
C SER A 131 -5.48 0.87 -24.36
N ASP A 132 -4.39 1.22 -23.71
CA ASP A 132 -3.51 2.33 -24.05
C ASP A 132 -2.06 1.97 -23.73
N PRO A 133 -1.06 2.46 -24.49
CA PRO A 133 0.36 2.21 -24.21
C PRO A 133 0.83 2.61 -22.81
N CYS A 134 0.21 3.59 -22.16
CA CYS A 134 0.56 3.98 -20.79
C CYS A 134 0.33 2.85 -19.76
N TRP A 135 -0.50 1.86 -20.10
CA TRP A 135 -0.73 0.68 -19.26
C TRP A 135 0.24 -0.48 -19.53
N PHE A 136 1.31 -0.26 -20.33
CA PHE A 136 2.30 -1.31 -20.61
C PHE A 136 3.48 -1.29 -19.65
N GLU A 137 3.48 -0.37 -18.70
CA GLU A 137 4.49 -0.27 -17.68
C GLU A 137 4.16 -1.18 -16.50
N SER A 138 5.19 -1.71 -15.81
CA SER A 138 5.04 -2.55 -14.61
C SER A 138 4.89 -1.73 -13.32
N HIS A 139 5.18 -0.45 -13.39
CA HIS A 139 5.05 0.53 -12.30
C HIS A 139 4.36 1.77 -12.83
N LEU A 140 3.52 2.38 -12.01
CA LEU A 140 2.84 3.63 -12.35
C LEU A 140 3.10 4.66 -11.26
N GLN A 141 3.30 5.91 -11.66
CA GLN A 141 3.37 7.05 -10.74
C GLN A 141 1.97 7.55 -10.42
N LEU A 142 1.56 7.38 -9.19
CA LEU A 142 0.31 7.89 -8.65
C LEU A 142 0.57 9.23 -7.95
N ARG A 143 -0.14 10.27 -8.35
CA ARG A 143 -0.17 11.55 -7.62
C ARG A 143 -1.25 11.46 -6.55
N VAL A 144 -0.86 11.65 -5.31
CA VAL A 144 -1.74 11.70 -4.14
C VAL A 144 -1.80 13.14 -3.68
N SER A 145 -2.95 13.79 -3.84
CA SER A 145 -3.23 15.12 -3.32
C SER A 145 -3.86 14.99 -1.95
N GLN A 146 -3.22 15.54 -0.95
CA GLN A 146 -3.68 15.48 0.45
C GLN A 146 -3.47 16.82 1.15
N ILE A 147 -4.29 17.08 2.15
CA ILE A 147 -4.08 18.22 3.04
C ILE A 147 -2.93 17.87 3.97
N ASP A 148 -1.89 18.71 4.00
CA ASP A 148 -0.78 18.53 4.93
C ASP A 148 -1.12 19.05 6.34
N ASP A 149 -0.14 18.92 7.24
CA ASP A 149 -0.29 19.31 8.63
C ASP A 149 -0.49 20.82 8.81
N ASP A 150 -0.22 21.60 7.79
CA ASP A 150 -0.34 23.08 7.76
C ASP A 150 -1.69 23.53 7.18
N GLY A 151 -2.50 22.58 6.72
CA GLY A 151 -3.78 22.81 6.07
C GLY A 151 -3.65 23.13 4.58
N ASP A 152 -2.45 23.06 4.03
CA ASP A 152 -2.19 23.31 2.62
C ASP A 152 -2.36 22.02 1.80
N LEU A 153 -2.87 22.18 0.58
CA LEU A 153 -2.97 21.05 -0.35
C LEU A 153 -1.57 20.75 -0.91
N THR A 154 -1.11 19.53 -0.67
CA THR A 154 0.20 19.04 -1.15
C THR A 154 0.05 17.81 -2.02
N ASP A 155 0.87 17.73 -3.08
CA ASP A 155 0.95 16.59 -3.97
C ASP A 155 2.17 15.73 -3.60
N VAL A 156 1.94 14.43 -3.42
CA VAL A 156 2.99 13.43 -3.24
C VAL A 156 2.90 12.43 -4.38
N PHE A 157 4.05 12.06 -4.93
CA PHE A 157 4.13 11.05 -5.99
C PHE A 157 4.56 9.72 -5.38
N GLU A 158 3.73 8.69 -5.58
CA GLU A 158 3.96 7.34 -5.09
C GLU A 158 4.12 6.38 -6.27
N ASP A 159 5.10 5.49 -6.18
CA ASP A 159 5.30 4.43 -7.17
C ASP A 159 4.49 3.20 -6.76
N ILE A 160 3.56 2.79 -7.62
CA ILE A 160 2.68 1.65 -7.38
C ILE A 160 2.96 0.50 -8.34
N LEU A 161 2.91 -0.71 -7.82
CA LEU A 161 3.04 -1.92 -8.62
C LEU A 161 1.83 -2.08 -9.52
N HIS A 162 2.08 -2.29 -10.79
CA HIS A 162 1.06 -2.37 -11.81
C HIS A 162 1.29 -3.58 -12.71
N THR A 163 0.19 -4.16 -13.18
CA THR A 163 0.25 -5.30 -14.08
C THR A 163 -0.84 -5.26 -15.14
N SER A 164 -0.44 -5.45 -16.39
CA SER A 164 -1.32 -5.61 -17.54
C SER A 164 -0.93 -6.83 -18.40
N THR A 165 0.15 -7.53 -18.01
CA THR A 165 0.62 -8.75 -18.65
C THR A 165 1.12 -9.75 -17.63
N ILE A 166 1.25 -11.01 -18.05
CA ILE A 166 1.80 -12.07 -17.17
C ILE A 166 3.28 -11.82 -16.86
N GLU A 167 4.01 -11.16 -17.75
CA GLU A 167 5.41 -10.79 -17.59
C GLU A 167 5.57 -9.82 -16.43
N HIS A 168 4.66 -8.86 -16.25
CA HIS A 168 4.68 -7.94 -15.11
C HIS A 168 4.51 -8.70 -13.78
N ILE A 169 3.64 -9.72 -13.74
CA ILE A 169 3.52 -10.56 -12.55
C ILE A 169 4.84 -11.26 -12.24
N ASN A 170 5.55 -11.74 -13.28
CA ASN A 170 6.87 -12.36 -13.10
C ASN A 170 7.90 -11.36 -12.58
N MET A 171 7.86 -10.11 -13.02
CA MET A 171 8.72 -9.03 -12.49
C MET A 171 8.41 -8.73 -11.02
N HIS A 172 7.16 -8.87 -10.60
CA HIS A 172 6.72 -8.62 -9.22
C HIS A 172 6.78 -9.85 -8.31
N LEU A 173 7.29 -11.00 -8.77
CA LEU A 173 7.32 -12.24 -7.97
C LEU A 173 8.03 -12.07 -6.62
N SER A 174 9.13 -11.34 -6.59
CA SER A 174 9.85 -11.08 -5.33
C SER A 174 8.96 -10.35 -4.32
N TRP A 175 8.27 -9.29 -4.76
CA TRP A 175 7.33 -8.55 -3.92
C TRP A 175 6.12 -9.42 -3.53
N ILE A 176 5.52 -10.15 -4.49
CA ILE A 176 4.39 -11.06 -4.19
C ILE A 176 4.82 -12.08 -3.13
N ASN A 177 5.97 -12.73 -3.30
CA ASN A 177 6.46 -13.74 -2.36
C ASN A 177 6.75 -13.12 -0.99
N LYS A 178 7.40 -11.94 -0.94
CA LYS A 178 7.64 -11.21 0.31
C LYS A 178 6.33 -10.86 1.00
N ARG A 179 5.32 -10.40 0.25
CA ARG A 179 3.98 -10.08 0.76
C ARG A 179 3.26 -11.33 1.29
N LEU A 180 3.34 -12.44 0.57
CA LEU A 180 2.77 -13.73 1.00
C LEU A 180 3.52 -14.31 2.19
N GLN A 181 4.84 -14.16 2.24
CA GLN A 181 5.67 -14.58 3.38
C GLN A 181 5.36 -13.74 4.62
N VAL A 182 5.23 -12.41 4.46
CA VAL A 182 4.75 -11.52 5.51
C VAL A 182 3.33 -11.91 5.95
N ASN A 183 2.45 -12.29 5.05
CA ASN A 183 1.12 -12.80 5.39
C ASN A 183 1.15 -14.20 6.03
N ALA A 184 2.06 -15.07 5.63
CA ALA A 184 2.21 -16.44 6.16
C ALA A 184 3.02 -16.48 7.48
N GLN A 185 3.97 -15.57 7.66
CA GLN A 185 4.64 -15.32 8.95
C GLN A 185 3.77 -14.45 9.85
N SER A 186 2.80 -13.74 9.29
CA SER A 186 1.88 -12.90 10.01
C SER A 186 0.53 -13.59 10.16
N ASP A 187 0.42 -14.42 11.13
CA ASP A 187 -0.72 -14.41 12.03
C ASP A 187 -0.79 -13.06 12.78
N VAL A 188 -0.33 -11.95 12.13
CA VAL A 188 -0.48 -10.59 12.66
C VAL A 188 -1.95 -10.20 12.49
N HIS A 189 -2.72 -10.56 13.48
CA HIS A 189 -4.11 -10.20 13.56
C HIS A 189 -4.28 -8.83 14.23
N GLU A 190 -3.34 -8.45 15.06
CA GLU A 190 -3.37 -7.22 15.86
C GLU A 190 -1.94 -6.73 16.15
N GLY A 191 -1.82 -5.49 16.65
CA GLY A 191 -0.50 -4.90 16.90
C GLY A 191 0.26 -5.57 18.04
N SER A 192 -0.41 -6.25 18.96
CA SER A 192 0.22 -7.08 20.00
C SER A 192 1.07 -8.21 19.41
N ASP A 193 0.71 -8.75 18.24
CA ASP A 193 1.51 -9.79 17.58
C ASP A 193 2.86 -9.24 17.12
N ILE A 194 2.89 -7.99 16.63
CA ILE A 194 4.15 -7.30 16.26
C ILE A 194 5.06 -7.20 17.49
N TRP A 195 4.48 -6.79 18.65
CA TRP A 195 5.26 -6.66 19.87
C TRP A 195 5.79 -8.00 20.36
N LEU A 196 4.99 -9.04 20.30
CA LEU A 196 5.36 -10.38 20.77
C LEU A 196 6.52 -10.98 19.95
N HIS A 197 6.51 -10.77 18.65
CA HIS A 197 7.50 -11.36 17.73
C HIS A 197 8.57 -10.37 17.26
N LYS A 198 8.65 -9.17 17.84
CA LYS A 198 9.56 -8.09 17.38
C LYS A 198 11.03 -8.51 17.30
N GLU A 199 11.50 -9.35 18.24
CA GLU A 199 12.90 -9.81 18.28
C GLU A 199 13.19 -10.87 17.22
N GLU A 200 12.18 -11.67 16.85
CA GLU A 200 12.28 -12.66 15.80
C GLU A 200 12.18 -12.03 14.39
N TRP A 201 11.24 -11.09 14.22
CA TRP A 201 10.98 -10.49 12.92
C TRP A 201 11.87 -9.31 12.60
N PHE A 202 12.37 -8.61 13.63
CA PHE A 202 13.16 -7.39 13.50
C PHE A 202 14.40 -7.41 14.40
N PRO A 203 15.35 -8.33 14.18
CA PRO A 203 16.54 -8.49 15.04
C PRO A 203 17.45 -7.26 15.06
N HIS A 204 17.35 -6.35 14.09
CA HIS A 204 18.12 -5.11 14.04
C HIS A 204 17.36 -3.89 14.56
N LEU A 205 16.07 -4.04 14.95
CA LEU A 205 15.28 -2.96 15.52
C LEU A 205 15.09 -3.13 17.02
N TYR A 206 15.47 -2.12 17.79
CA TYR A 206 15.09 -2.00 19.19
C TYR A 206 13.80 -1.20 19.30
N PHE A 207 13.01 -1.47 20.34
CA PHE A 207 11.73 -0.79 20.55
C PHE A 207 11.69 -0.16 21.95
N CYS A 208 11.31 1.11 22.03
CA CYS A 208 10.98 1.73 23.30
C CYS A 208 9.68 1.15 23.87
N GLU A 209 9.57 1.09 25.21
CA GLU A 209 8.41 0.42 25.86
C GLU A 209 7.06 1.07 25.50
N GLN A 210 7.00 2.38 25.32
CA GLN A 210 5.75 3.04 24.90
C GLN A 210 5.22 2.59 23.54
N VAL A 211 6.08 2.09 22.66
CA VAL A 211 5.63 1.53 21.37
C VAL A 211 4.72 0.32 21.58
N ARG A 212 4.91 -0.42 22.68
CA ARG A 212 4.03 -1.51 23.07
C ARG A 212 2.60 -1.04 23.24
N GLU A 213 2.41 0.04 24.04
CA GLU A 213 1.08 0.59 24.28
C GLU A 213 0.42 1.05 22.99
N GLN A 214 1.20 1.67 22.10
CA GLN A 214 0.72 2.14 20.80
C GLN A 214 0.31 0.97 19.90
N LEU A 215 1.13 -0.08 19.82
CA LEU A 215 0.80 -1.27 19.05
C LEU A 215 -0.43 -2.01 19.58
N VAL A 216 -0.56 -2.17 20.90
CA VAL A 216 -1.70 -2.87 21.52
C VAL A 216 -3.05 -2.21 21.18
N THR A 217 -3.09 -0.92 20.86
CA THR A 217 -4.33 -0.25 20.42
C THR A 217 -4.79 -0.70 19.03
N LEU A 218 -3.92 -1.33 18.25
CA LEU A 218 -4.21 -1.76 16.89
C LEU A 218 -4.92 -3.12 16.91
N SER A 219 -6.24 -3.09 16.94
CA SER A 219 -7.07 -4.29 16.89
C SER A 219 -7.03 -4.96 15.51
N ARG A 220 -7.59 -6.16 15.44
CA ARG A 220 -7.69 -6.94 14.20
C ARG A 220 -8.34 -6.13 13.07
N GLY A 221 -7.65 -6.05 11.94
CA GLY A 221 -8.11 -5.30 10.77
C GLY A 221 -7.88 -3.79 10.86
N HIS A 222 -7.16 -3.30 11.89
CA HIS A 222 -6.80 -1.89 11.96
C HIS A 222 -5.97 -1.48 10.76
N LEU A 223 -6.36 -0.40 10.10
CA LEU A 223 -5.79 0.05 8.84
C LEU A 223 -4.28 0.27 8.89
N MET A 224 -3.80 0.82 10.02
CA MET A 224 -2.38 1.15 10.17
C MET A 224 -1.50 -0.08 10.45
N LEU A 225 -2.08 -1.26 10.71
CA LEU A 225 -1.32 -2.46 11.03
C LEU A 225 -0.35 -2.84 9.92
N MET A 226 -0.84 -2.92 8.67
CA MET A 226 -0.02 -3.29 7.52
C MET A 226 0.97 -2.19 7.10
N PRO A 227 0.60 -0.90 7.05
CA PRO A 227 1.56 0.19 6.85
C PRO A 227 2.69 0.21 7.88
N ILE A 228 2.39 -0.01 9.17
CA ILE A 228 3.39 -0.10 10.23
C ILE A 228 4.32 -1.28 9.96
N LEU A 229 3.76 -2.46 9.75
CA LEU A 229 4.53 -3.68 9.50
C LEU A 229 5.46 -3.52 8.28
N LYS A 230 4.94 -2.94 7.19
CA LYS A 230 5.73 -2.62 5.99
C LYS A 230 6.92 -1.73 6.31
N ARG A 231 6.73 -0.65 7.07
CA ARG A 231 7.81 0.26 7.43
C ARG A 231 8.83 -0.36 8.38
N LEU A 232 8.38 -1.21 9.30
CA LEU A 232 9.29 -1.95 10.17
C LEU A 232 10.18 -2.91 9.36
N TYR A 233 9.63 -3.64 8.39
CA TYR A 233 10.44 -4.48 7.49
C TYR A 233 11.39 -3.67 6.60
N GLU A 234 10.96 -2.51 6.09
CA GLU A 234 11.86 -1.63 5.32
C GLU A 234 13.05 -1.13 6.14
N LEU A 235 12.82 -0.81 7.41
CA LEU A 235 13.89 -0.42 8.33
C LEU A 235 14.79 -1.61 8.71
N GLU A 236 14.21 -2.79 8.88
CA GLU A 236 14.95 -4.03 9.12
C GLU A 236 15.84 -4.38 7.92
N ASP A 237 15.29 -4.37 6.69
CA ASP A 237 16.04 -4.61 5.45
C ASP A 237 17.19 -3.58 5.26
N TYR A 238 16.94 -2.31 5.65
CA TYR A 238 17.97 -1.29 5.64
C TYR A 238 19.10 -1.64 6.61
N CYS A 239 18.79 -2.00 7.85
CA CYS A 239 19.78 -2.38 8.85
C CYS A 239 20.57 -3.63 8.44
N ASP A 240 19.92 -4.64 7.90
CA ASP A 240 20.57 -5.86 7.39
C ASP A 240 21.58 -5.54 6.27
N SER A 241 21.27 -4.55 5.45
CA SER A 241 22.15 -4.06 4.38
C SER A 241 23.20 -3.04 4.83
N TRP A 242 23.10 -2.49 6.05
CA TRP A 242 23.98 -1.47 6.60
C TRP A 242 25.22 -2.10 7.24
N LEU A 243 26.19 -2.49 6.40
CA LEU A 243 27.39 -3.22 6.85
C LEU A 243 28.47 -2.31 7.41
N ASP A 244 28.53 -1.06 6.95
CA ASP A 244 29.55 -0.08 7.34
C ASP A 244 29.08 1.37 7.15
N GLY A 245 29.84 2.32 7.69
CA GLY A 245 29.64 3.75 7.52
C GLY A 245 28.57 4.37 8.42
N SER A 246 28.30 5.66 8.19
CA SER A 246 27.29 6.42 8.91
C SER A 246 25.87 6.10 8.40
N PHE A 247 24.87 6.45 9.21
CA PHE A 247 23.48 6.37 8.80
C PHE A 247 23.22 7.18 7.52
N ASP A 248 22.66 6.53 6.52
CA ASP A 248 22.32 7.13 5.22
C ASP A 248 20.83 6.93 4.92
N TYR A 249 20.04 7.95 5.26
CA TYR A 249 18.58 7.91 5.07
C TYR A 249 18.14 7.80 3.61
N SER A 250 19.03 8.14 2.64
CA SER A 250 18.68 8.05 1.21
C SER A 250 18.56 6.61 0.71
N LYS A 251 19.09 5.65 1.47
CA LYS A 251 18.99 4.21 1.18
C LYS A 251 17.71 3.56 1.73
N ILE A 252 16.95 4.27 2.57
CA ILE A 252 15.64 3.78 3.02
C ILE A 252 14.65 3.93 1.88
N VAL A 253 13.95 2.87 1.52
CA VAL A 253 13.00 2.84 0.39
C VAL A 253 11.93 3.93 0.53
N SER A 254 11.38 4.04 1.73
CA SER A 254 10.46 5.14 2.05
C SER A 254 11.25 6.38 2.46
N LYS A 255 10.76 7.54 2.04
CA LYS A 255 11.41 8.81 2.37
C LYS A 255 11.45 9.03 3.89
N ALA A 256 12.63 8.85 4.49
CA ALA A 256 12.87 9.28 5.85
C ALA A 256 13.07 10.80 5.88
N THR A 257 12.39 11.47 6.80
CA THR A 257 12.43 12.93 6.91
C THR A 257 12.93 13.31 8.30
N PRO A 258 13.92 14.23 8.42
CA PRO A 258 14.29 14.78 9.71
C PRO A 258 13.27 15.84 10.15
N GLU A 259 13.05 15.95 11.44
CA GLU A 259 12.32 17.07 12.02
C GLU A 259 13.04 18.40 11.80
N SER A 260 12.31 19.49 11.68
CA SER A 260 12.89 20.82 11.57
C SER A 260 13.55 21.24 12.89
N ALA A 261 14.62 22.06 12.80
CA ALA A 261 15.29 22.58 14.00
C ALA A 261 14.31 23.31 14.93
N VAL A 262 13.37 24.06 14.37
CA VAL A 262 12.36 24.82 15.12
C VAL A 262 11.40 23.86 15.85
N THR A 263 10.94 22.81 15.18
CA THR A 263 10.08 21.80 15.81
C THR A 263 10.81 21.09 16.96
N LEU A 264 12.09 20.78 16.79
CA LEU A 264 12.89 20.16 17.85
C LEU A 264 13.12 21.11 19.02
N GLU A 265 13.31 22.42 18.77
CA GLU A 265 13.46 23.42 19.83
C GLU A 265 12.18 23.55 20.67
N MET A 266 11.02 23.60 20.03
CA MET A 266 9.73 23.82 20.71
C MET A 266 9.10 22.56 21.31
N TYR A 267 9.25 21.42 20.66
CA TYR A 267 8.52 20.18 20.96
C TYR A 267 9.43 18.96 21.15
N SER A 268 10.70 19.16 21.51
CA SER A 268 11.62 18.04 21.77
C SER A 268 11.15 17.10 22.86
N SER A 269 10.40 17.60 23.85
CA SER A 269 9.86 16.78 24.93
C SER A 269 8.89 15.72 24.46
N GLU A 270 8.07 16.02 23.44
CA GLU A 270 7.15 15.05 22.85
C GLU A 270 7.86 13.97 22.01
N ARG A 271 9.12 14.24 21.61
CA ARG A 271 9.97 13.36 20.81
C ARG A 271 11.10 12.73 21.61
N THR A 272 11.07 12.91 22.94
CA THR A 272 12.07 12.34 23.85
C THR A 272 11.51 11.10 24.50
N PHE A 273 12.10 9.96 24.20
CA PHE A 273 11.64 8.66 24.67
C PHE A 273 12.71 7.91 25.43
N LEU A 274 12.28 7.18 26.47
CA LEU A 274 13.15 6.26 27.20
C LEU A 274 13.40 5.02 26.33
N CYS A 275 14.66 4.77 26.02
CA CYS A 275 15.08 3.65 25.20
C CYS A 275 15.33 2.38 26.04
N HIS A 276 15.52 1.24 25.37
CA HIS A 276 15.76 -0.09 25.97
C HIS A 276 17.01 -0.17 26.88
N ASP A 277 17.91 0.80 26.77
CA ASP A 277 19.16 0.93 27.55
C ASP A 277 19.04 1.98 28.68
N ASP A 278 17.84 2.33 29.08
CA ASP A 278 17.52 3.32 30.11
C ASP A 278 18.02 4.75 29.81
N VAL A 279 18.31 5.05 28.53
CA VAL A 279 18.74 6.38 28.09
C VAL A 279 17.60 7.11 27.38
N PHE A 280 17.36 8.36 27.77
CA PHE A 280 16.46 9.23 27.03
C PHE A 280 17.14 9.77 25.76
N ARG A 281 16.44 9.63 24.62
CA ARG A 281 16.90 10.16 23.33
C ARG A 281 15.82 10.99 22.65
N VAL A 282 16.27 12.02 21.92
CA VAL A 282 15.38 12.82 21.05
C VAL A 282 15.32 12.19 19.68
N PHE A 283 14.13 11.80 19.25
CA PHE A 283 13.89 11.16 17.95
C PHE A 283 13.60 12.22 16.91
N SER A 284 14.56 12.48 16.05
CA SER A 284 14.46 13.49 15.00
C SER A 284 14.13 12.92 13.62
N TRP A 285 14.19 11.62 13.43
CA TRP A 285 13.88 10.98 12.16
C TRP A 285 12.50 10.30 12.20
N HIS A 286 11.73 10.48 11.12
CA HIS A 286 10.45 9.80 11.01
C HIS A 286 10.16 9.34 9.58
N LEU A 287 9.31 8.30 9.48
CA LEU A 287 8.66 7.84 8.25
C LEU A 287 7.18 8.19 8.31
N ARG A 288 6.63 8.61 7.19
CA ARG A 288 5.17 8.73 7.03
C ARG A 288 4.55 7.34 6.93
N LEU A 289 3.42 7.18 7.60
CA LEU A 289 2.57 6.00 7.53
C LEU A 289 1.29 6.41 6.80
N THR A 290 1.18 6.03 5.55
CA THR A 290 -0.02 6.25 4.76
C THR A 290 -0.91 5.00 4.82
N PRO A 291 -2.23 5.18 4.84
CA PRO A 291 -2.98 6.42 4.73
C PRO A 291 -3.08 7.16 6.07
N GLY A 292 -3.08 8.49 6.03
CA GLY A 292 -3.28 9.36 7.18
C GLY A 292 -2.02 10.02 7.73
N ALA A 293 -2.23 10.83 8.76
CA ALA A 293 -1.16 11.64 9.38
C ALA A 293 -0.34 10.87 10.42
N TRP A 294 -0.19 9.55 10.27
CA TRP A 294 0.59 8.77 11.21
C TRP A 294 2.08 8.82 10.89
N ARG A 295 2.91 8.68 11.96
CA ARG A 295 4.37 8.69 11.89
C ARG A 295 4.95 7.53 12.65
N LEU A 296 6.08 7.03 12.15
CA LEU A 296 6.97 6.13 12.86
C LEU A 296 8.29 6.88 13.10
N TYR A 297 8.58 7.20 14.36
CA TYR A 297 9.82 7.85 14.75
C TYR A 297 10.89 6.83 15.11
N PHE A 298 12.10 7.06 14.63
CA PHE A 298 13.22 6.18 14.88
C PHE A 298 14.52 6.95 15.15
N TYR A 299 15.46 6.28 15.80
CA TYR A 299 16.78 6.81 16.15
C TYR A 299 17.89 5.86 15.67
N PRO A 300 18.85 6.30 14.82
CA PRO A 300 19.95 5.48 14.35
C PRO A 300 21.01 5.24 15.42
N LEU A 301 21.52 4.01 15.47
CA LEU A 301 22.68 3.59 16.27
C LEU A 301 23.82 3.15 15.33
N PRO A 302 24.63 4.09 14.80
CA PRO A 302 25.64 3.76 13.79
C PRO A 302 26.71 2.79 14.29
N GLU A 303 26.99 2.80 15.59
CA GLU A 303 28.01 1.97 16.22
C GLU A 303 27.68 0.46 16.19
N VAL A 304 26.39 0.12 16.05
CA VAL A 304 25.92 -1.27 16.01
C VAL A 304 25.08 -1.56 14.77
N HIS A 305 24.95 -0.59 13.85
CA HIS A 305 24.15 -0.67 12.62
C HIS A 305 22.68 -1.07 12.86
N LYS A 306 22.08 -0.51 13.91
CA LYS A 306 20.70 -0.76 14.32
C LYS A 306 19.90 0.52 14.45
N LEU A 307 18.59 0.37 14.54
CA LEU A 307 17.68 1.49 14.77
C LEU A 307 16.85 1.25 16.05
N ILE A 308 16.49 2.34 16.73
CA ILE A 308 15.53 2.30 17.84
C ILE A 308 14.21 2.88 17.32
N ILE A 309 13.11 2.17 17.50
CA ILE A 309 11.76 2.64 17.23
C ILE A 309 11.22 3.29 18.50
N GLY A 310 10.95 4.60 18.42
CA GLY A 310 10.55 5.38 19.60
C GLY A 310 9.05 5.64 19.67
N TYR A 311 8.37 5.78 18.52
CA TYR A 311 6.96 6.13 18.49
C TYR A 311 6.30 5.64 17.21
N ILE A 312 5.06 5.17 17.32
CA ILE A 312 4.20 4.80 16.21
C ILE A 312 2.81 5.32 16.51
N GLY A 313 2.34 6.33 15.76
CA GLY A 313 1.04 6.92 16.05
C GLY A 313 0.72 8.13 15.19
N SER A 314 -0.33 8.86 15.58
CA SER A 314 -0.69 10.13 14.97
C SER A 314 0.46 11.13 15.02
N HIS A 315 0.42 12.13 14.14
CA HIS A 315 1.43 13.17 14.09
C HIS A 315 1.59 13.86 15.46
N LEU A 316 2.84 14.04 15.90
CA LEU A 316 3.14 14.81 17.12
C LEU A 316 3.07 16.31 16.81
N SER A 317 2.91 17.14 17.84
CA SER A 317 2.78 18.60 17.69
C SER A 317 3.91 19.22 16.87
N THR A 318 3.55 20.15 15.98
CA THR A 318 4.46 21.00 15.23
C THR A 318 4.15 22.44 15.50
N MET A 319 4.95 23.37 14.94
CA MET A 319 4.71 24.81 15.09
C MET A 319 3.32 25.24 14.61
N LEU A 320 2.74 24.53 13.66
CA LEU A 320 1.49 24.88 13.00
C LEU A 320 0.29 24.10 13.56
N HIS A 321 0.55 22.97 14.26
CA HIS A 321 -0.44 22.14 14.91
C HIS A 321 0.02 21.81 16.34
N ALA A 322 -0.27 22.71 17.29
CA ALA A 322 -0.17 22.39 18.71
C ALA A 322 -1.43 21.62 19.12
N HIS A 323 -1.26 20.38 19.60
CA HIS A 323 -2.33 19.58 20.20
C HIS A 323 -2.53 19.89 21.67
#